data_acdc9f39e87b4615952fc377dff2f12a
#
_entry.id   acdc9f39e87b4615952fc377dff2f12a
#
_cell.length_a   1.000
_cell.length_b   1.000
_cell.length_c   1.000
_cell.angle_alpha   90.00
_cell.angle_beta   90.00
_cell.angle_gamma   90.00
#
_symmetry.space_group_name_H-M   'P 1'
#
loop_
_entity.id
_entity.type
_entity.pdbx_description
1 polymer ?
#
loop_
_entity_poly.entity_id
_entity_poly.type
_entity_poly.pdbx_seq_one_letter_code
_entity_poly.pdbx_strand_id
1 'polypeptide(L)'
;TDAQQKKEYLDIAAVAHHIAHKQPATFRQALNLTLMCHFGVTDEDPHSGQSIGRLGQILYPWYEKDIADGTTNDEEVIELLELYRIKITAIECFASSGVTGGVLSGNTFNNLSIGGLGYDGLTAVTPLEYLIVEAGMRGKSTQPTLSLLYDEKTPEDFLLKVAQCIKLGLGYPAIMNNQGGMNFMLRQYGPEGMNIYDARAWAPGGCLESSPGCFQPLHYNGKTYMIPGGAGPTAGTGIHFTGMPKLLELVLSNGYDRRTGIQVFAPHNHKLDTYEDLLDVYYNIYLQELLEVSNRMNNLQMDTHRKICPTVWASLLKADCFANGQNQSHLGARYNGTINFESCGTINFINSLASIKKNVYDDKKYTLAEMEDAMWNNFGFKTAFETGVFSPDRREATENAPKYEKIFNDCVNAPKYGNADPYVDSILVDYEDRMLPKMLELRSYMGKQYYMCQISVSTHGPQGAITLATADGRLCGTTYADASMSPAPNTDKNGIYALFTSATCYDHAMCQNSQMNVKIHPTAVKGTQGTHKLLDVYRAYMRKGGFHIQFNVTSSKTLREAQAKPDDYRDLMVRVAGFTQYWCEIGKPIQDEVIFRTEYDS
;
A
#
# COMPACT_ATOMS: atom_id res chain seq x y z
N THR A 1 0.85 41.11 21.07
CA THR A 1 -0.08 40.18 20.36
C THR A 1 -1.16 40.99 19.71
N ASP A 2 -1.34 40.78 18.41
CA ASP A 2 -2.40 41.36 17.62
C ASP A 2 -3.75 40.97 18.22
N ALA A 3 -4.72 41.90 18.20
CA ALA A 3 -6.07 41.66 18.72
C ALA A 3 -6.78 40.48 17.99
N GLN A 4 -6.49 40.33 16.69
CA GLN A 4 -6.99 39.23 15.88
C GLN A 4 -6.43 37.87 16.38
N GLN A 5 -5.12 37.77 16.59
CA GLN A 5 -4.46 36.58 17.09
C GLN A 5 -4.98 36.18 18.48
N LYS A 6 -5.21 37.19 19.35
CA LYS A 6 -5.81 36.95 20.67
C LYS A 6 -7.21 36.33 20.55
N LYS A 7 -8.04 36.84 19.64
CA LYS A 7 -9.38 36.32 19.38
C LYS A 7 -9.31 34.87 18.89
N GLU A 8 -8.44 34.57 17.95
CA GLU A 8 -8.24 33.20 17.43
C GLU A 8 -7.83 32.22 18.53
N TYR A 9 -6.92 32.58 19.44
CA TYR A 9 -6.56 31.74 20.57
C TYR A 9 -7.73 31.53 21.55
N LEU A 10 -8.55 32.55 21.78
CA LEU A 10 -9.75 32.40 22.63
C LEU A 10 -10.78 31.49 21.98
N ASP A 11 -10.96 31.57 20.67
CA ASP A 11 -11.86 30.69 19.91
C ASP A 11 -11.37 29.24 19.95
N ILE A 12 -10.06 28.99 19.78
CA ILE A 12 -9.45 27.65 19.93
C ILE A 12 -9.67 27.11 21.33
N ALA A 13 -9.41 27.93 22.38
CA ALA A 13 -9.61 27.54 23.75
C ALA A 13 -11.07 27.19 24.06
N ALA A 14 -12.03 27.95 23.52
CA ALA A 14 -13.46 27.68 23.66
C ALA A 14 -13.86 26.36 23.00
N VAL A 15 -13.35 26.07 21.79
CA VAL A 15 -13.56 24.79 21.11
C VAL A 15 -13.01 23.63 21.95
N ALA A 16 -11.75 23.73 22.38
CA ALA A 16 -11.09 22.70 23.18
C ALA A 16 -11.83 22.42 24.50
N HIS A 17 -12.24 23.48 25.20
CA HIS A 17 -13.01 23.37 26.44
C HIS A 17 -14.39 22.70 26.19
N HIS A 18 -15.07 23.01 25.09
CA HIS A 18 -16.36 22.42 24.76
C HIS A 18 -16.23 20.91 24.51
N ILE A 19 -15.33 20.52 23.60
CA ILE A 19 -15.17 19.10 23.20
C ILE A 19 -14.59 18.21 24.30
N ALA A 20 -13.93 18.78 25.32
CA ALA A 20 -13.45 18.04 26.47
C ALA A 20 -14.59 17.56 27.39
N HIS A 21 -15.77 18.18 27.33
CA HIS A 21 -16.87 17.93 28.29
C HIS A 21 -18.21 17.64 27.64
N LYS A 22 -18.38 17.92 26.34
CA LYS A 22 -19.67 17.85 25.64
C LYS A 22 -19.51 17.28 24.24
N GLN A 23 -20.59 16.70 23.73
CA GLN A 23 -20.69 16.33 22.33
C GLN A 23 -20.48 17.57 21.45
N PRO A 24 -19.75 17.48 20.33
CA PRO A 24 -19.59 18.58 19.38
C PRO A 24 -20.96 19.12 18.92
N ALA A 25 -21.08 20.45 18.90
CA ALA A 25 -22.28 21.16 18.45
C ALA A 25 -22.12 21.80 17.06
N THR A 26 -20.88 21.89 16.55
CA THR A 26 -20.55 22.47 15.25
C THR A 26 -19.56 21.61 14.48
N PHE A 27 -19.49 21.81 13.16
CA PHE A 27 -18.53 21.15 12.28
C PHE A 27 -17.08 21.37 12.76
N ARG A 28 -16.72 22.62 13.09
CA ARG A 28 -15.38 22.94 13.61
C ARG A 28 -15.05 22.18 14.89
N GLN A 29 -16.01 22.03 15.81
CA GLN A 29 -15.82 21.26 17.04
C GLN A 29 -15.64 19.76 16.75
N ALA A 30 -16.47 19.20 15.87
CA ALA A 30 -16.38 17.80 15.48
C ALA A 30 -15.05 17.49 14.77
N LEU A 31 -14.61 18.35 13.85
CA LEU A 31 -13.31 18.21 13.17
C LEU A 31 -12.13 18.28 14.16
N ASN A 32 -12.17 19.21 15.13
CA ASN A 32 -11.13 19.30 16.16
C ASN A 32 -11.13 18.09 17.09
N LEU A 33 -12.28 17.53 17.43
CA LEU A 33 -12.35 16.32 18.24
C LEU A 33 -11.68 15.14 17.52
N THR A 34 -11.95 14.97 16.23
CA THR A 34 -11.25 13.92 15.44
C THR A 34 -9.75 14.13 15.40
N LEU A 35 -9.29 15.38 15.30
CA LEU A 35 -7.85 15.70 15.33
C LEU A 35 -7.22 15.34 16.68
N MET A 36 -7.86 15.70 17.79
CA MET A 36 -7.37 15.37 19.15
C MET A 36 -7.35 13.86 19.38
N CYS A 37 -8.39 13.15 18.95
CA CYS A 37 -8.43 11.69 19.01
C CYS A 37 -7.30 11.07 18.19
N HIS A 38 -7.03 11.60 17.01
CA HIS A 38 -5.96 11.13 16.12
C HIS A 38 -4.57 11.35 16.74
N PHE A 39 -4.32 12.50 17.35
CA PHE A 39 -3.08 12.75 18.10
C PHE A 39 -2.87 11.73 19.22
N GLY A 40 -3.91 11.45 20.02
CA GLY A 40 -3.81 10.46 21.09
C GLY A 40 -3.51 9.05 20.58
N VAL A 41 -4.11 8.64 19.45
CA VAL A 41 -3.82 7.33 18.84
C VAL A 41 -2.38 7.26 18.31
N THR A 42 -1.92 8.32 17.65
CA THR A 42 -0.57 8.38 17.08
C THR A 42 0.51 8.46 18.18
N ASP A 43 0.24 9.14 19.28
CA ASP A 43 1.15 9.23 20.42
C ASP A 43 1.27 7.89 21.15
N GLU A 44 0.15 7.15 21.28
CA GLU A 44 0.12 5.82 21.88
C GLU A 44 0.86 4.76 21.04
N ASP A 45 0.73 4.83 19.70
CA ASP A 45 1.34 3.89 18.77
C ASP A 45 1.94 4.64 17.55
N PRO A 46 3.13 5.22 17.71
CA PRO A 46 3.75 6.06 16.69
C PRO A 46 4.28 5.27 15.46
N HIS A 47 4.23 3.95 15.49
CA HIS A 47 4.74 3.08 14.43
C HIS A 47 3.66 2.53 13.50
N SER A 48 2.41 2.66 13.88
CA SER A 48 1.27 2.15 13.09
C SER A 48 0.72 3.20 12.15
N GLY A 49 0.28 2.79 10.97
CA GLY A 49 -0.48 3.61 10.03
C GLY A 49 -1.87 3.93 10.58
N GLN A 50 -2.00 5.06 11.25
CA GLN A 50 -3.24 5.48 11.91
C GLN A 50 -4.16 6.19 10.92
N SER A 51 -5.05 5.44 10.28
CA SER A 51 -5.98 5.98 9.29
C SER A 51 -7.15 6.72 9.90
N ILE A 52 -7.56 7.79 9.22
CA ILE A 52 -8.67 8.66 9.64
C ILE A 52 -10.01 8.01 9.28
N GLY A 53 -10.02 7.13 8.27
CA GLY A 53 -11.23 6.48 7.79
C GLY A 53 -12.12 7.41 6.97
N ARG A 54 -13.43 7.22 7.02
CA ARG A 54 -14.43 7.89 6.18
C ARG A 54 -14.87 9.23 6.79
N LEU A 55 -13.93 10.18 6.94
CA LEU A 55 -14.13 11.45 7.64
C LEU A 55 -15.34 12.25 7.12
N GLY A 56 -15.56 12.28 5.79
CA GLY A 56 -16.66 13.00 5.17
C GLY A 56 -18.03 12.49 5.63
N GLN A 57 -18.17 11.18 5.83
CA GLN A 57 -19.41 10.57 6.32
C GLN A 57 -19.56 10.75 7.84
N ILE A 58 -18.45 10.66 8.58
CA ILE A 58 -18.45 10.84 10.03
C ILE A 58 -18.86 12.27 10.40
N LEU A 59 -18.35 13.28 9.70
CA LEU A 59 -18.56 14.68 10.02
C LEU A 59 -19.79 15.30 9.33
N TYR A 60 -20.40 14.59 8.38
CA TYR A 60 -21.54 15.10 7.60
C TYR A 60 -22.70 15.65 8.44
N PRO A 61 -23.11 15.03 9.57
CA PRO A 61 -24.22 15.54 10.39
C PRO A 61 -24.01 16.98 10.89
N TRP A 62 -22.79 17.33 11.30
CA TRP A 62 -22.44 18.67 11.77
C TRP A 62 -22.32 19.66 10.61
N TYR A 63 -21.73 19.22 9.48
CA TYR A 63 -21.66 20.01 8.25
C TYR A 63 -23.07 20.36 7.73
N GLU A 64 -23.95 19.35 7.58
CA GLU A 64 -25.33 19.54 7.11
C GLU A 64 -26.07 20.56 7.95
N LYS A 65 -25.93 20.46 9.30
CA LYS A 65 -26.56 21.39 10.23
C LYS A 65 -26.00 22.81 10.08
N ASP A 66 -24.69 22.97 10.13
CA ASP A 66 -24.07 24.29 10.15
C ASP A 66 -24.28 25.06 8.84
N ILE A 67 -24.32 24.37 7.69
CA ILE A 67 -24.72 24.94 6.40
C ILE A 67 -26.19 25.35 6.40
N ALA A 68 -27.10 24.49 6.92
CA ALA A 68 -28.51 24.79 6.98
C ALA A 68 -28.84 25.99 7.91
N ASP A 69 -28.10 26.13 8.99
CA ASP A 69 -28.22 27.23 9.96
C ASP A 69 -27.51 28.52 9.52
N GLY A 70 -26.71 28.46 8.45
CA GLY A 70 -25.87 29.59 7.99
C GLY A 70 -24.75 29.97 8.96
N THR A 71 -24.30 29.04 9.82
CA THR A 71 -23.21 29.25 10.77
C THR A 71 -21.82 29.07 10.14
N THR A 72 -21.76 28.41 8.99
CA THR A 72 -20.55 28.27 8.16
C THR A 72 -20.94 28.21 6.67
N ASN A 73 -19.94 28.23 5.81
CA ASN A 73 -20.08 28.09 4.36
C ASN A 73 -18.96 27.17 3.81
N ASP A 74 -19.10 26.77 2.54
CA ASP A 74 -18.19 25.82 1.92
C ASP A 74 -16.73 26.28 1.92
N GLU A 75 -16.44 27.58 1.74
CA GLU A 75 -15.06 28.11 1.74
C GLU A 75 -14.43 28.03 3.13
N GLU A 76 -15.18 28.36 4.17
CA GLU A 76 -14.71 28.17 5.55
C GLU A 76 -14.46 26.69 5.89
N VAL A 77 -15.30 25.80 5.40
CA VAL A 77 -15.12 24.34 5.59
C VAL A 77 -13.89 23.87 4.85
N ILE A 78 -13.63 24.32 3.62
CA ILE A 78 -12.41 24.01 2.86
C ILE A 78 -11.17 24.50 3.62
N GLU A 79 -11.17 25.74 4.13
CA GLU A 79 -10.06 26.29 4.92
C GLU A 79 -9.78 25.43 6.17
N LEU A 80 -10.81 25.04 6.90
CA LEU A 80 -10.68 24.16 8.07
C LEU A 80 -10.11 22.79 7.70
N LEU A 81 -10.51 22.22 6.56
CA LEU A 81 -9.97 20.96 6.05
C LEU A 81 -8.51 21.09 5.59
N GLU A 82 -8.11 22.22 5.00
CA GLU A 82 -6.72 22.52 4.66
C GLU A 82 -5.85 22.63 5.92
N LEU A 83 -6.32 23.32 6.95
CA LEU A 83 -5.64 23.41 8.24
C LEU A 83 -5.54 22.04 8.92
N TYR A 84 -6.59 21.22 8.84
CA TYR A 84 -6.56 19.84 9.32
C TYR A 84 -5.47 19.03 8.61
N ARG A 85 -5.38 19.11 7.28
CA ARG A 85 -4.32 18.45 6.49
C ARG A 85 -2.93 18.87 6.92
N ILE A 86 -2.70 20.17 7.15
CA ILE A 86 -1.42 20.69 7.63
C ILE A 86 -1.06 20.08 8.99
N LYS A 87 -2.03 19.97 9.92
CA LYS A 87 -1.80 19.38 11.24
C LYS A 87 -1.49 17.89 11.16
N ILE A 88 -2.19 17.14 10.30
CA ILE A 88 -1.90 15.72 10.07
C ILE A 88 -0.52 15.53 9.40
N THR A 89 -0.17 16.40 8.45
CA THR A 89 1.16 16.34 7.81
C THR A 89 2.30 16.63 8.80
N ALA A 90 2.05 17.44 9.82
CA ALA A 90 3.04 17.76 10.85
C ALA A 90 3.26 16.64 11.89
N ILE A 91 2.44 15.57 11.86
CA ILE A 91 2.65 14.40 12.72
C ILE A 91 3.71 13.53 12.05
N GLU A 92 4.77 13.23 12.78
CA GLU A 92 5.86 12.37 12.33
C GLU A 92 5.89 11.07 13.14
N CYS A 93 6.28 9.97 12.49
CA CYS A 93 6.53 8.70 13.16
C CYS A 93 8.03 8.38 13.19
N PHE A 94 8.42 7.61 14.20
CA PHE A 94 9.76 7.04 14.30
C PHE A 94 9.76 5.68 13.60
N ALA A 95 10.42 5.61 12.44
CA ALA A 95 10.59 4.35 11.73
C ALA A 95 12.07 3.99 11.62
N SER A 96 12.39 2.71 11.79
CA SER A 96 13.79 2.26 11.66
C SER A 96 14.26 2.37 10.22
N SER A 97 15.52 2.72 10.04
CA SER A 97 16.14 2.77 8.70
C SER A 97 16.12 1.40 7.99
N GLY A 98 16.04 0.31 8.73
CA GLY A 98 15.92 -1.05 8.17
C GLY A 98 14.57 -1.31 7.47
N VAL A 99 13.49 -0.70 7.95
CA VAL A 99 12.16 -0.79 7.31
C VAL A 99 12.03 0.24 6.21
N THR A 100 12.56 1.43 6.43
CA THR A 100 12.34 2.58 5.54
C THR A 100 13.41 2.72 4.46
N GLY A 101 14.58 2.12 4.65
CA GLY A 101 15.72 2.27 3.74
C GLY A 101 16.12 3.73 3.49
N GLY A 102 15.88 4.61 4.45
CA GLY A 102 16.07 6.05 4.29
C GLY A 102 15.02 6.74 3.41
N VAL A 103 13.89 6.07 3.13
CA VAL A 103 12.84 6.52 2.21
C VAL A 103 11.75 7.31 2.93
N LEU A 104 11.55 7.08 4.22
CA LEU A 104 10.49 7.71 5.00
C LEU A 104 11.06 8.81 5.89
N SER A 105 10.75 10.03 5.54
CA SER A 105 10.92 11.20 6.41
C SER A 105 9.68 11.35 7.30
N GLY A 106 9.54 10.48 8.31
CA GLY A 106 8.49 10.64 9.33
C GLY A 106 7.03 10.46 8.85
N ASN A 107 6.78 9.92 7.66
CA ASN A 107 5.42 9.74 7.14
C ASN A 107 4.63 8.72 7.99
N THR A 108 3.45 9.14 8.47
CA THR A 108 2.60 8.36 9.39
C THR A 108 1.56 7.48 8.70
N PHE A 109 1.53 7.44 7.37
CA PHE A 109 0.57 6.64 6.57
C PHE A 109 -0.90 6.89 6.95
N ASN A 110 -1.27 8.13 7.19
CA ASN A 110 -2.65 8.49 7.48
C ASN A 110 -3.50 8.41 6.20
N ASN A 111 -4.45 7.49 6.15
CA ASN A 111 -5.38 7.36 5.03
C ASN A 111 -6.73 7.99 5.36
N LEU A 112 -7.26 8.79 4.45
CA LEU A 112 -8.61 9.35 4.51
C LEU A 112 -9.40 8.79 3.33
N SER A 113 -10.47 8.08 3.63
CA SER A 113 -11.31 7.42 2.64
C SER A 113 -12.48 8.29 2.23
N ILE A 114 -12.79 8.29 0.93
CA ILE A 114 -13.95 8.94 0.31
C ILE A 114 -14.73 7.93 -0.52
N GLY A 115 -16.02 8.17 -0.71
CA GLY A 115 -16.90 7.28 -1.49
C GLY A 115 -17.31 6.00 -0.76
N GLY A 116 -17.47 4.91 -1.50
CA GLY A 116 -17.99 3.64 -1.00
C GLY A 116 -19.51 3.63 -0.83
N LEU A 117 -20.02 2.67 -0.07
CA LEU A 117 -21.46 2.51 0.19
C LEU A 117 -21.81 2.87 1.64
N GLY A 118 -23.03 3.40 1.81
CA GLY A 118 -23.67 3.61 3.09
C GLY A 118 -24.27 2.32 3.67
N TYR A 119 -24.83 2.42 4.88
CA TYR A 119 -25.53 1.32 5.54
C TYR A 119 -26.63 0.72 4.67
N ASP A 120 -27.39 1.57 3.98
CA ASP A 120 -28.49 1.22 3.07
C ASP A 120 -28.03 0.60 1.74
N GLY A 121 -26.72 0.61 1.47
CA GLY A 121 -26.14 0.12 0.21
C GLY A 121 -26.30 1.09 -0.96
N LEU A 122 -26.64 2.34 -0.71
CA LEU A 122 -26.56 3.43 -1.67
C LEU A 122 -25.18 4.08 -1.63
N THR A 123 -24.90 4.99 -2.56
CA THR A 123 -23.65 5.76 -2.51
C THR A 123 -23.52 6.50 -1.19
N ALA A 124 -22.33 6.46 -0.60
CA ALA A 124 -22.01 7.20 0.63
C ALA A 124 -21.39 8.57 0.37
N VAL A 125 -21.26 8.98 -0.90
CA VAL A 125 -20.76 10.31 -1.27
C VAL A 125 -21.68 11.39 -0.76
N THR A 126 -21.14 12.29 0.06
CA THR A 126 -21.84 13.47 0.61
C THR A 126 -21.29 14.75 0.00
N PRO A 127 -22.00 15.89 0.06
CA PRO A 127 -21.44 17.18 -0.34
C PRO A 127 -20.10 17.52 0.32
N LEU A 128 -19.91 17.12 1.59
CA LEU A 128 -18.65 17.34 2.30
C LEU A 128 -17.46 16.61 1.65
N GLU A 129 -17.68 15.45 1.00
CA GLU A 129 -16.59 14.75 0.34
C GLU A 129 -16.05 15.48 -0.90
N TYR A 130 -16.88 16.26 -1.59
CA TYR A 130 -16.43 17.18 -2.64
C TYR A 130 -15.47 18.25 -2.10
N LEU A 131 -15.76 18.77 -0.90
CA LEU A 131 -14.91 19.75 -0.24
C LEU A 131 -13.60 19.15 0.28
N ILE A 132 -13.63 17.89 0.74
CA ILE A 132 -12.41 17.14 1.13
C ILE A 132 -11.47 16.98 -0.07
N VAL A 133 -11.99 16.62 -1.26
CA VAL A 133 -11.20 16.55 -2.48
C VAL A 133 -10.65 17.91 -2.86
N GLU A 134 -11.49 18.97 -2.77
CA GLU A 134 -11.07 20.35 -3.06
C GLU A 134 -9.93 20.81 -2.14
N ALA A 135 -10.07 20.60 -0.83
CA ALA A 135 -9.02 20.92 0.14
C ALA A 135 -7.71 20.15 -0.16
N GLY A 136 -7.82 18.90 -0.63
CA GLY A 136 -6.66 18.13 -1.10
C GLY A 136 -5.99 18.77 -2.32
N MET A 137 -6.78 19.25 -3.28
CA MET A 137 -6.28 19.90 -4.50
C MET A 137 -5.60 21.24 -4.21
N ARG A 138 -6.13 22.03 -3.26
CA ARG A 138 -5.60 23.35 -2.88
C ARG A 138 -4.39 23.23 -1.96
N GLY A 139 -4.51 22.42 -0.89
CA GLY A 139 -3.51 22.35 0.19
C GLY A 139 -2.23 21.60 -0.15
N LYS A 140 -2.22 20.78 -1.18
CA LYS A 140 -1.05 20.06 -1.73
C LYS A 140 -0.11 19.47 -0.65
N SER A 141 -0.66 18.83 0.36
CA SER A 141 0.10 18.20 1.45
C SER A 141 0.21 16.69 1.25
N THR A 142 1.27 16.08 1.76
CA THR A 142 1.49 14.63 1.65
C THR A 142 0.50 13.82 2.50
N GLN A 143 -0.02 14.40 3.58
CA GLN A 143 -0.95 13.77 4.51
C GLN A 143 -2.21 14.61 4.76
N PRO A 144 -3.34 13.99 5.11
CA PRO A 144 -3.62 12.58 4.88
C PRO A 144 -3.67 12.26 3.38
N THR A 145 -3.23 11.08 3.01
CA THR A 145 -3.43 10.58 1.65
C THR A 145 -4.90 10.24 1.45
N LEU A 146 -5.43 10.47 0.23
CA LEU A 146 -6.83 10.17 -0.10
C LEU A 146 -6.95 8.81 -0.79
N SER A 147 -8.00 8.06 -0.47
CA SER A 147 -8.39 6.84 -1.17
C SER A 147 -9.86 6.86 -1.52
N LEU A 148 -10.19 6.75 -2.82
CA LEU A 148 -11.55 6.56 -3.28
C LEU A 148 -11.92 5.08 -3.17
N LEU A 149 -12.96 4.77 -2.43
CA LEU A 149 -13.63 3.48 -2.47
C LEU A 149 -14.61 3.48 -3.64
N TYR A 150 -14.09 3.12 -4.82
CA TYR A 150 -14.85 3.12 -6.07
C TYR A 150 -15.98 2.09 -6.03
N ASP A 151 -17.18 2.52 -6.37
CA ASP A 151 -18.36 1.68 -6.57
C ASP A 151 -19.09 2.15 -7.83
N GLU A 152 -19.81 1.26 -8.51
CA GLU A 152 -20.60 1.62 -9.70
C GLU A 152 -21.73 2.63 -9.38
N LYS A 153 -22.09 2.78 -8.10
CA LYS A 153 -23.09 3.76 -7.62
C LYS A 153 -22.46 5.12 -7.29
N THR A 154 -21.15 5.27 -7.40
CA THR A 154 -20.49 6.56 -7.14
C THR A 154 -20.93 7.58 -8.21
N PRO A 155 -21.35 8.81 -7.83
CA PRO A 155 -21.78 9.83 -8.80
C PRO A 155 -20.67 10.16 -9.82
N GLU A 156 -21.06 10.31 -11.08
CA GLU A 156 -20.12 10.56 -12.20
C GLU A 156 -19.34 11.87 -12.03
N ASP A 157 -20.00 12.92 -11.58
CA ASP A 157 -19.38 14.24 -11.32
C ASP A 157 -18.36 14.17 -10.18
N PHE A 158 -18.59 13.33 -9.16
CA PHE A 158 -17.63 13.06 -8.11
C PHE A 158 -16.40 12.29 -8.65
N LEU A 159 -16.62 11.28 -9.48
CA LEU A 159 -15.53 10.53 -10.14
C LEU A 159 -14.70 11.46 -11.04
N LEU A 160 -15.32 12.38 -11.76
CA LEU A 160 -14.60 13.38 -12.56
C LEU A 160 -13.78 14.34 -11.69
N LYS A 161 -14.30 14.76 -10.53
CA LYS A 161 -13.55 15.58 -9.57
C LYS A 161 -12.34 14.83 -9.01
N VAL A 162 -12.49 13.56 -8.69
CA VAL A 162 -11.37 12.68 -8.29
C VAL A 162 -10.32 12.58 -9.41
N ALA A 163 -10.74 12.35 -10.65
CA ALA A 163 -9.82 12.32 -11.79
C ALA A 163 -9.09 13.66 -12.00
N GLN A 164 -9.77 14.80 -11.77
CA GLN A 164 -9.13 16.12 -11.78
C GLN A 164 -8.05 16.25 -10.70
N CYS A 165 -8.31 15.74 -9.49
CA CYS A 165 -7.32 15.73 -8.42
C CYS A 165 -6.09 14.89 -8.79
N ILE A 166 -6.27 13.68 -9.30
CA ILE A 166 -5.17 12.79 -9.74
C ILE A 166 -4.29 13.49 -10.79
N LYS A 167 -4.89 14.20 -11.74
CA LYS A 167 -4.18 14.93 -12.81
C LYS A 167 -3.22 16.02 -12.31
N LEU A 168 -3.41 16.51 -11.11
CA LEU A 168 -2.49 17.50 -10.51
C LEU A 168 -1.12 16.90 -10.17
N GLY A 169 -0.97 15.57 -10.26
CA GLY A 169 0.29 14.90 -9.96
C GLY A 169 0.63 14.81 -8.48
N LEU A 170 -0.38 14.95 -7.60
CA LEU A 170 -0.20 14.93 -6.15
C LEU A 170 -0.03 13.49 -5.59
N GLY A 171 -0.13 12.46 -6.44
CA GLY A 171 -0.04 11.06 -6.03
C GLY A 171 -1.25 10.54 -5.24
N TYR A 172 -2.35 11.27 -5.23
CA TYR A 172 -3.63 10.87 -4.63
C TYR A 172 -4.82 11.51 -5.40
N PRO A 173 -6.07 11.02 -5.22
CA PRO A 173 -6.47 9.81 -4.51
C PRO A 173 -5.97 8.52 -5.15
N ALA A 174 -5.72 7.50 -4.32
CA ALA A 174 -5.67 6.11 -4.78
C ALA A 174 -7.10 5.62 -5.05
N ILE A 175 -7.27 4.65 -5.95
CA ILE A 175 -8.58 4.07 -6.27
C ILE A 175 -8.64 2.64 -5.78
N MET A 176 -9.61 2.32 -4.95
CA MET A 176 -9.83 0.98 -4.40
C MET A 176 -11.20 0.46 -4.80
N ASN A 177 -11.27 -0.80 -5.17
CA ASN A 177 -12.51 -1.48 -5.54
C ASN A 177 -13.34 -1.75 -4.28
N ASN A 178 -14.43 -1.00 -4.12
CA ASN A 178 -15.31 -1.16 -2.95
C ASN A 178 -15.90 -2.56 -2.85
N GLN A 179 -16.32 -3.15 -3.97
CA GLN A 179 -16.86 -4.51 -3.99
C GLN A 179 -15.79 -5.54 -3.66
N GLY A 180 -14.55 -5.37 -4.16
CA GLY A 180 -13.41 -6.23 -3.83
C GLY A 180 -13.11 -6.21 -2.33
N GLY A 181 -13.07 -5.02 -1.71
CA GLY A 181 -12.88 -4.87 -0.28
C GLY A 181 -14.01 -5.51 0.54
N MET A 182 -15.26 -5.33 0.15
CA MET A 182 -16.40 -5.99 0.81
C MET A 182 -16.32 -7.53 0.70
N ASN A 183 -15.94 -8.05 -0.46
CA ASN A 183 -15.78 -9.50 -0.66
C ASN A 183 -14.67 -10.06 0.24
N PHE A 184 -13.52 -9.36 0.32
CA PHE A 184 -12.45 -9.73 1.26
C PHE A 184 -12.95 -9.72 2.71
N MET A 185 -13.67 -8.67 3.13
CA MET A 185 -14.23 -8.57 4.47
C MET A 185 -15.16 -9.73 4.82
N LEU A 186 -16.12 -10.04 3.95
CA LEU A 186 -17.06 -11.15 4.15
C LEU A 186 -16.34 -12.50 4.19
N ARG A 187 -15.32 -12.69 3.38
CA ARG A 187 -14.55 -13.92 3.36
C ARG A 187 -13.70 -14.07 4.62
N GLN A 188 -12.93 -13.04 4.98
CA GLN A 188 -12.00 -13.11 6.10
C GLN A 188 -12.70 -13.13 7.45
N TYR A 189 -13.72 -12.29 7.61
CA TYR A 189 -14.41 -12.10 8.90
C TYR A 189 -15.82 -12.70 8.95
N GLY A 190 -16.29 -13.32 7.87
CA GLY A 190 -17.55 -14.09 7.87
C GLY A 190 -17.60 -15.16 8.96
N PRO A 191 -16.52 -15.93 9.20
CA PRO A 191 -16.48 -16.88 10.33
C PRO A 191 -16.58 -16.22 11.71
N GLU A 192 -16.32 -14.91 11.83
CA GLU A 192 -16.53 -14.12 13.05
C GLU A 192 -17.90 -13.45 13.10
N GLY A 193 -18.78 -13.71 12.14
CA GLY A 193 -20.16 -13.20 12.10
C GLY A 193 -20.30 -11.88 11.32
N MET A 194 -19.32 -11.48 10.51
CA MET A 194 -19.45 -10.30 9.67
C MET A 194 -20.59 -10.46 8.67
N ASN A 195 -21.44 -9.47 8.62
CA ASN A 195 -22.56 -9.38 7.68
C ASN A 195 -22.31 -8.27 6.62
N ILE A 196 -23.21 -8.21 5.64
CA ILE A 196 -23.08 -7.24 4.53
C ILE A 196 -23.11 -5.78 4.98
N TYR A 197 -23.81 -5.46 6.06
CA TYR A 197 -23.87 -4.07 6.57
C TYR A 197 -22.52 -3.65 7.11
N ASP A 198 -21.88 -4.47 7.95
CA ASP A 198 -20.56 -4.19 8.49
C ASP A 198 -19.49 -4.23 7.38
N ALA A 199 -19.60 -5.17 6.43
CA ALA A 199 -18.70 -5.22 5.30
C ALA A 199 -18.71 -3.93 4.45
N ARG A 200 -19.86 -3.23 4.33
CA ARG A 200 -19.95 -1.92 3.65
C ARG A 200 -19.18 -0.81 4.38
N ALA A 201 -18.92 -0.96 5.67
CA ALA A 201 -18.22 0.04 6.47
C ALA A 201 -16.69 -0.09 6.42
N TRP A 202 -16.14 -1.05 5.67
CA TRP A 202 -14.70 -1.23 5.54
C TRP A 202 -14.00 0.06 5.06
N ALA A 203 -12.76 0.24 5.47
CA ALA A 203 -11.91 1.31 4.98
C ALA A 203 -10.45 0.85 4.97
N PRO A 204 -9.59 1.39 4.09
CA PRO A 204 -8.17 1.13 4.18
C PRO A 204 -7.57 1.74 5.45
N GLY A 205 -6.74 0.96 6.11
CA GLY A 205 -5.88 1.38 7.20
C GLY A 205 -4.43 1.46 6.75
N GLY A 206 -3.61 2.26 7.41
CA GLY A 206 -2.21 2.40 7.04
C GLY A 206 -2.02 2.91 5.62
N CYS A 207 -1.21 2.22 4.85
CA CYS A 207 -1.00 2.54 3.44
C CYS A 207 -2.28 2.33 2.63
N LEU A 208 -2.82 1.09 2.65
CA LEU A 208 -3.99 0.68 1.86
C LEU A 208 -4.58 -0.66 2.35
N GLU A 209 -4.20 -1.14 3.52
CA GLU A 209 -4.61 -2.43 4.08
C GLU A 209 -6.09 -2.40 4.44
N SER A 210 -6.89 -3.26 3.83
CA SER A 210 -8.34 -3.33 4.09
C SER A 210 -8.61 -3.70 5.55
N SER A 211 -9.30 -2.80 6.26
CA SER A 211 -9.61 -2.94 7.69
C SER A 211 -11.11 -3.06 7.91
N PRO A 212 -11.56 -3.90 8.87
CA PRO A 212 -12.97 -4.10 9.14
C PRO A 212 -13.60 -2.87 9.80
N GLY A 213 -14.80 -2.54 9.34
CA GLY A 213 -15.63 -1.48 9.87
C GLY A 213 -16.97 -1.98 10.38
N CYS A 214 -17.71 -1.08 10.99
CA CYS A 214 -19.13 -1.25 11.33
C CYS A 214 -19.84 0.10 11.29
N PHE A 215 -21.15 0.08 11.15
CA PHE A 215 -21.95 1.29 11.32
C PHE A 215 -22.49 1.39 12.75
N GLN A 216 -22.47 2.60 13.29
CA GLN A 216 -23.04 2.93 14.59
C GLN A 216 -24.08 4.05 14.43
N PRO A 217 -25.23 3.99 15.15
CA PRO A 217 -26.21 5.06 15.14
C PRO A 217 -25.68 6.27 15.90
N LEU A 218 -25.72 7.43 15.28
CA LEU A 218 -25.49 8.73 15.89
C LEU A 218 -26.80 9.51 15.94
N HIS A 219 -27.29 9.83 17.13
CA HIS A 219 -28.44 10.71 17.32
C HIS A 219 -27.95 12.15 17.45
N TYR A 220 -28.25 12.97 16.44
CA TYR A 220 -27.83 14.36 16.39
C TYR A 220 -28.86 15.22 15.71
N ASN A 221 -29.15 16.39 16.28
CA ASN A 221 -30.12 17.39 15.74
C ASN A 221 -31.47 16.77 15.34
N GLY A 222 -32.01 15.87 16.19
CA GLY A 222 -33.31 15.22 15.94
C GLY A 222 -33.34 14.16 14.84
N LYS A 223 -32.20 13.85 14.23
CA LYS A 223 -32.03 12.80 13.21
C LYS A 223 -31.16 11.66 13.74
N THR A 224 -31.25 10.48 13.12
CA THR A 224 -30.36 9.36 13.35
C THR A 224 -29.54 9.12 12.07
N TYR A 225 -28.23 9.17 12.21
CA TYR A 225 -27.27 8.89 11.14
C TYR A 225 -26.57 7.55 11.43
N MET A 226 -26.35 6.76 10.39
CA MET A 226 -25.52 5.55 10.49
C MET A 226 -24.09 5.92 10.13
N ILE A 227 -23.23 6.04 11.15
CA ILE A 227 -21.86 6.51 10.99
C ILE A 227 -20.92 5.32 10.87
N PRO A 228 -20.03 5.27 9.84
CA PRO A 228 -19.04 4.23 9.74
C PRO A 228 -17.89 4.45 10.74
N GLY A 229 -17.42 3.37 11.34
CA GLY A 229 -16.29 3.41 12.28
C GLY A 229 -15.48 2.13 12.24
N GLY A 230 -14.29 2.14 12.84
CA GLY A 230 -13.43 0.96 12.94
C GLY A 230 -14.01 -0.11 13.86
N ALA A 231 -14.02 -1.36 13.41
CA ALA A 231 -14.54 -2.50 14.14
C ALA A 231 -13.46 -3.56 14.44
N GLY A 232 -12.23 -3.29 14.10
CA GLY A 232 -11.08 -4.16 14.34
C GLY A 232 -9.79 -3.35 14.49
N PRO A 233 -8.66 -4.00 14.77
CA PRO A 233 -7.37 -3.35 14.75
C PRO A 233 -7.04 -2.90 13.32
N THR A 234 -6.35 -1.77 13.21
CA THR A 234 -5.88 -1.23 11.93
C THR A 234 -4.73 -2.09 11.41
N ALA A 235 -4.71 -2.37 10.13
CA ALA A 235 -3.63 -3.09 9.42
C ALA A 235 -3.22 -4.44 10.06
N GLY A 236 -4.08 -5.04 10.87
CA GLY A 236 -3.76 -6.26 11.59
C GLY A 236 -2.90 -6.02 12.85
N THR A 237 -2.60 -7.08 13.57
CA THR A 237 -1.86 -7.06 14.83
C THR A 237 -0.40 -7.51 14.66
N GLY A 238 0.15 -7.33 13.49
CA GLY A 238 1.53 -7.62 13.13
C GLY A 238 1.68 -7.67 11.62
N ILE A 239 2.81 -7.17 11.15
CA ILE A 239 3.17 -7.11 9.74
C ILE A 239 4.33 -8.05 9.51
N HIS A 240 4.29 -8.80 8.42
CA HIS A 240 5.28 -9.76 8.06
C HIS A 240 5.81 -9.51 6.65
N PHE A 241 6.88 -8.73 6.54
CA PHE A 241 7.51 -8.43 5.25
C PHE A 241 8.45 -9.55 4.80
N THR A 242 8.14 -10.22 3.71
CA THR A 242 8.99 -11.27 3.15
C THR A 242 9.43 -10.92 1.73
N GLY A 243 10.75 -10.86 1.53
CA GLY A 243 11.36 -10.71 0.20
C GLY A 243 11.32 -12.04 -0.58
N MET A 244 10.33 -12.21 -1.44
CA MET A 244 10.12 -13.46 -2.19
C MET A 244 11.33 -13.83 -3.07
N PRO A 245 12.01 -12.88 -3.78
CA PRO A 245 13.21 -13.20 -4.53
C PRO A 245 14.41 -13.60 -3.64
N LYS A 246 14.50 -13.06 -2.40
CA LYS A 246 15.56 -13.46 -1.46
C LYS A 246 15.39 -14.90 -1.01
N LEU A 247 14.15 -15.34 -0.78
CA LEU A 247 13.89 -16.74 -0.45
C LEU A 247 14.27 -17.66 -1.63
N LEU A 248 13.99 -17.27 -2.88
CA LEU A 248 14.41 -18.02 -4.07
C LEU A 248 15.96 -18.11 -4.15
N GLU A 249 16.67 -17.00 -3.89
CA GLU A 249 18.13 -16.98 -3.79
C GLU A 249 18.64 -18.02 -2.78
N LEU A 250 18.00 -18.09 -1.60
CA LEU A 250 18.36 -19.05 -0.56
C LEU A 250 18.07 -20.51 -0.98
N VAL A 251 16.97 -20.75 -1.72
CA VAL A 251 16.71 -22.08 -2.30
C VAL A 251 17.82 -22.49 -3.25
N LEU A 252 18.17 -21.63 -4.20
CA LEU A 252 19.22 -21.90 -5.19
C LEU A 252 20.61 -22.09 -4.56
N SER A 253 20.89 -21.44 -3.43
CA SER A 253 22.15 -21.55 -2.70
C SER A 253 22.14 -22.58 -1.55
N ASN A 254 21.16 -23.48 -1.53
CA ASN A 254 21.02 -24.53 -0.52
C ASN A 254 20.99 -23.97 0.92
N GLY A 255 20.27 -22.86 1.11
CA GLY A 255 20.06 -22.18 2.40
C GLY A 255 21.18 -21.22 2.83
N TYR A 256 22.21 -21.04 2.01
CA TYR A 256 23.37 -20.21 2.32
C TYR A 256 23.22 -18.79 1.74
N ASP A 257 23.23 -17.78 2.59
CA ASP A 257 23.29 -16.38 2.13
C ASP A 257 24.72 -16.01 1.73
N ARG A 258 24.96 -15.95 0.43
CA ARG A 258 26.29 -15.66 -0.14
C ARG A 258 26.79 -14.25 0.17
N ARG A 259 25.89 -13.30 0.41
CA ARG A 259 26.25 -11.92 0.74
C ARG A 259 26.80 -11.79 2.16
N THR A 260 26.19 -12.48 3.12
CA THR A 260 26.59 -12.41 4.53
C THR A 260 27.51 -13.55 4.97
N GLY A 261 27.59 -14.63 4.21
CA GLY A 261 28.33 -15.81 4.56
C GLY A 261 27.67 -16.69 5.63
N ILE A 262 26.34 -16.54 5.81
CA ILE A 262 25.59 -17.23 6.87
C ILE A 262 24.73 -18.33 6.27
N GLN A 263 24.72 -19.52 6.89
CA GLN A 263 23.74 -20.56 6.63
C GLN A 263 22.42 -20.16 7.32
N VAL A 264 21.45 -19.66 6.54
CA VAL A 264 20.17 -19.14 7.05
C VAL A 264 19.18 -20.28 7.31
N PHE A 265 19.07 -21.21 6.35
CA PHE A 265 18.27 -22.43 6.47
C PHE A 265 19.17 -23.66 6.46
N ALA A 266 18.73 -24.74 7.07
CA ALA A 266 19.40 -26.03 6.90
C ALA A 266 19.48 -26.39 5.41
N PRO A 267 20.61 -26.99 4.94
CA PRO A 267 20.71 -27.43 3.55
C PRO A 267 19.57 -28.38 3.18
N HIS A 268 18.81 -28.09 2.12
CA HIS A 268 17.73 -28.97 1.68
C HIS A 268 18.25 -30.25 1.01
N ASN A 269 19.44 -30.19 0.38
CA ASN A 269 20.10 -31.33 -0.28
C ASN A 269 19.26 -32.03 -1.37
N HIS A 270 18.19 -31.39 -1.84
CA HIS A 270 17.37 -31.87 -2.95
C HIS A 270 18.03 -31.52 -4.28
N LYS A 271 17.90 -32.41 -5.26
CA LYS A 271 18.23 -32.06 -6.64
C LYS A 271 17.09 -31.22 -7.21
N LEU A 272 17.43 -30.21 -7.97
CA LEU A 272 16.50 -29.33 -8.66
C LEU A 272 16.50 -29.67 -10.16
N ASP A 273 16.24 -30.95 -10.46
CA ASP A 273 16.33 -31.49 -11.83
C ASP A 273 15.14 -31.06 -12.70
N THR A 274 14.00 -30.76 -12.06
CA THR A 274 12.77 -30.27 -12.71
C THR A 274 12.30 -28.94 -12.11
N TYR A 275 11.44 -28.24 -12.84
CA TYR A 275 10.80 -27.01 -12.33
C TYR A 275 9.96 -27.29 -11.09
N GLU A 276 9.27 -28.44 -11.02
CA GLU A 276 8.48 -28.82 -9.85
C GLU A 276 9.36 -29.12 -8.62
N ASP A 277 10.54 -29.69 -8.80
CA ASP A 277 11.50 -29.88 -7.68
C ASP A 277 11.89 -28.53 -7.08
N LEU A 278 12.14 -27.52 -7.92
CA LEU A 278 12.43 -26.16 -7.47
C LEU A 278 11.27 -25.56 -6.67
N LEU A 279 10.04 -25.69 -7.18
CA LEU A 279 8.84 -25.20 -6.50
C LEU A 279 8.58 -25.94 -5.20
N ASP A 280 8.77 -27.26 -5.16
CA ASP A 280 8.60 -28.06 -3.95
C ASP A 280 9.55 -27.60 -2.83
N VAL A 281 10.82 -27.45 -3.13
CA VAL A 281 11.82 -26.93 -2.16
C VAL A 281 11.45 -25.50 -1.72
N TYR A 282 11.03 -24.64 -2.66
CA TYR A 282 10.65 -23.27 -2.34
C TYR A 282 9.46 -23.23 -1.39
N TYR A 283 8.32 -23.84 -1.77
CA TYR A 283 7.06 -23.70 -1.05
C TYR A 283 6.95 -24.62 0.17
N ASN A 284 7.40 -25.86 0.07
CA ASN A 284 7.12 -26.89 1.07
C ASN A 284 8.27 -27.12 2.05
N ILE A 285 9.46 -26.58 1.75
CA ILE A 285 10.59 -26.64 2.68
C ILE A 285 10.90 -25.24 3.23
N TYR A 286 11.46 -24.34 2.44
CA TYR A 286 11.97 -23.07 2.97
C TYR A 286 10.89 -22.06 3.31
N LEU A 287 9.88 -21.90 2.45
CA LEU A 287 8.76 -21.01 2.78
C LEU A 287 7.98 -21.54 4.00
N GLN A 288 7.75 -22.85 4.07
CA GLN A 288 7.07 -23.45 5.21
C GLN A 288 7.83 -23.21 6.52
N GLU A 289 9.15 -23.47 6.54
CA GLU A 289 10.00 -23.20 7.70
C GLU A 289 10.00 -21.71 8.07
N LEU A 290 10.12 -20.82 7.08
CA LEU A 290 10.05 -19.37 7.29
C LEU A 290 8.73 -18.97 7.95
N LEU A 291 7.60 -19.45 7.45
CA LEU A 291 6.27 -19.14 7.97
C LEU A 291 6.09 -19.63 9.40
N GLU A 292 6.56 -20.85 9.71
CA GLU A 292 6.47 -21.42 11.06
C GLU A 292 7.31 -20.64 12.07
N VAL A 293 8.55 -20.32 11.74
CA VAL A 293 9.44 -19.54 12.60
C VAL A 293 8.88 -18.14 12.81
N SER A 294 8.50 -17.48 11.73
CA SER A 294 7.96 -16.12 11.77
C SER A 294 6.64 -16.06 12.53
N ASN A 295 5.75 -17.04 12.35
CA ASN A 295 4.51 -17.12 13.10
C ASN A 295 4.77 -17.20 14.61
N ARG A 296 5.70 -18.05 15.03
CA ARG A 296 6.08 -18.17 16.45
C ARG A 296 6.66 -16.86 16.99
N MET A 297 7.56 -16.22 16.24
CA MET A 297 8.20 -14.96 16.65
C MET A 297 7.18 -13.81 16.72
N ASN A 298 6.34 -13.66 15.71
CA ASN A 298 5.27 -12.65 15.71
C ASN A 298 4.29 -12.85 16.86
N ASN A 299 3.86 -14.08 17.10
CA ASN A 299 2.93 -14.38 18.19
C ASN A 299 3.56 -14.05 19.56
N LEU A 300 4.82 -14.37 19.77
CA LEU A 300 5.54 -14.02 21.00
C LEU A 300 5.68 -12.51 21.15
N GLN A 301 6.07 -11.82 20.10
CA GLN A 301 6.23 -10.36 20.08
C GLN A 301 4.89 -9.67 20.36
N MET A 302 3.83 -10.02 19.65
CA MET A 302 2.52 -9.40 19.81
C MET A 302 1.89 -9.71 21.17
N ASP A 303 2.00 -10.94 21.67
CA ASP A 303 1.52 -11.31 23.00
C ASP A 303 2.28 -10.56 24.11
N THR A 304 3.57 -10.32 23.91
CA THR A 304 4.38 -9.53 24.84
C THR A 304 4.00 -8.05 24.77
N HIS A 305 3.90 -7.50 23.54
CA HIS A 305 3.57 -6.09 23.33
C HIS A 305 2.22 -5.73 23.98
N ARG A 306 1.17 -6.51 23.73
CA ARG A 306 -0.16 -6.26 24.31
C ARG A 306 -0.19 -6.25 25.84
N LYS A 307 0.73 -6.95 26.50
CA LYS A 307 0.84 -6.99 27.95
C LYS A 307 1.61 -5.79 28.53
N ILE A 308 2.56 -5.28 27.77
CA ILE A 308 3.46 -4.20 28.21
C ILE A 308 2.95 -2.83 27.72
N CYS A 309 2.49 -2.75 26.48
CA CYS A 309 2.03 -1.54 25.82
C CYS A 309 0.61 -1.73 25.24
N PRO A 310 -0.42 -1.87 26.08
CA PRO A 310 -1.79 -1.99 25.58
C PRO A 310 -2.22 -0.69 24.90
N THR A 311 -2.89 -0.80 23.74
CA THR A 311 -3.43 0.35 22.98
C THR A 311 -4.75 0.82 23.61
N VAL A 312 -4.65 1.53 24.74
CA VAL A 312 -5.81 1.92 25.56
C VAL A 312 -6.63 2.99 24.87
N TRP A 313 -5.97 4.05 24.37
CA TRP A 313 -6.64 5.17 23.71
C TRP A 313 -7.36 4.73 22.44
N ALA A 314 -6.67 4.00 21.57
CA ALA A 314 -7.26 3.44 20.35
C ALA A 314 -8.44 2.50 20.65
N SER A 315 -8.39 1.77 21.77
CA SER A 315 -9.48 0.90 22.22
C SER A 315 -10.69 1.68 22.71
N LEU A 316 -10.48 2.77 23.45
CA LEU A 316 -11.58 3.65 23.91
C LEU A 316 -12.37 4.28 22.76
N LEU A 317 -11.76 4.45 21.60
CA LEU A 317 -12.42 4.97 20.39
C LEU A 317 -13.23 3.92 19.61
N LYS A 318 -13.23 2.66 20.05
CA LYS A 318 -14.00 1.57 19.43
C LYS A 318 -15.15 1.15 20.35
N ALA A 319 -16.38 1.25 19.85
CA ALA A 319 -17.58 0.98 20.64
C ALA A 319 -17.57 -0.40 21.30
N ASP A 320 -17.17 -1.44 20.56
CA ASP A 320 -17.15 -2.82 21.09
C ASP A 320 -16.07 -2.99 22.16
N CYS A 321 -14.87 -2.41 21.99
CA CYS A 321 -13.81 -2.44 23.02
C CYS A 321 -14.26 -1.74 24.30
N PHE A 322 -14.91 -0.57 24.15
CA PHE A 322 -15.44 0.19 25.27
C PHE A 322 -16.54 -0.59 26.01
N ALA A 323 -17.50 -1.15 25.26
CA ALA A 323 -18.60 -1.93 25.84
C ALA A 323 -18.12 -3.21 26.55
N ASN A 324 -17.10 -3.88 26.01
CA ASN A 324 -16.55 -5.11 26.57
C ASN A 324 -15.50 -4.86 27.68
N GLY A 325 -15.02 -3.63 27.84
CA GLY A 325 -13.93 -3.30 28.76
C GLY A 325 -12.62 -4.01 28.40
N GLN A 326 -12.39 -4.28 27.11
CA GLN A 326 -11.23 -5.03 26.63
C GLN A 326 -10.50 -4.27 25.53
N ASN A 327 -9.17 -4.44 25.51
CA ASN A 327 -8.30 -3.84 24.51
C ASN A 327 -8.51 -4.47 23.13
N GLN A 328 -8.37 -3.68 22.06
CA GLN A 328 -8.47 -4.16 20.67
C GLN A 328 -7.46 -5.28 20.35
N SER A 329 -6.29 -5.26 20.96
CA SER A 329 -5.28 -6.30 20.82
C SER A 329 -5.52 -7.52 21.73
N HIS A 330 -6.67 -7.56 22.42
CA HIS A 330 -7.05 -8.61 23.38
C HIS A 330 -8.51 -9.08 23.18
N LEU A 331 -8.92 -9.24 21.92
CA LEU A 331 -10.27 -9.67 21.53
C LEU A 331 -11.39 -8.68 21.92
N GLY A 332 -11.08 -7.41 22.21
CA GLY A 332 -12.08 -6.40 22.55
C GLY A 332 -12.85 -5.86 21.36
N ALA A 333 -12.28 -5.91 20.16
CA ALA A 333 -12.93 -5.45 18.94
C ALA A 333 -14.00 -6.44 18.46
N ARG A 334 -14.92 -5.98 17.62
CA ARG A 334 -15.97 -6.82 17.01
C ARG A 334 -15.36 -7.87 16.08
N TYR A 335 -14.43 -7.44 15.23
CA TYR A 335 -13.67 -8.30 14.33
C TYR A 335 -12.21 -8.22 14.74
N ASN A 336 -11.67 -9.34 15.20
CA ASN A 336 -10.35 -9.33 15.75
C ASN A 336 -9.34 -9.63 14.66
N GLY A 337 -8.46 -8.67 14.46
CA GLY A 337 -7.43 -8.74 13.45
C GLY A 337 -6.49 -9.91 13.65
N THR A 338 -5.76 -10.15 12.63
CA THR A 338 -4.75 -11.18 12.52
C THR A 338 -3.49 -10.56 11.95
N ILE A 339 -2.48 -11.35 11.75
CA ILE A 339 -1.23 -10.89 11.14
C ILE A 339 -1.40 -10.96 9.62
N ASN A 340 -1.08 -9.87 8.93
CA ASN A 340 -1.00 -9.88 7.48
C ASN A 340 0.42 -10.29 7.04
N PHE A 341 0.46 -11.17 6.04
CA PHE A 341 1.69 -11.55 5.37
C PHE A 341 1.88 -10.65 4.15
N GLU A 342 2.86 -9.78 4.22
CA GLU A 342 3.19 -8.85 3.15
C GLU A 342 4.31 -9.42 2.29
N SER A 343 3.97 -9.81 1.05
CA SER A 343 4.95 -10.28 0.08
C SER A 343 5.60 -9.10 -0.64
N CYS A 344 6.92 -9.05 -0.60
CA CYS A 344 7.73 -8.02 -1.23
C CYS A 344 8.49 -8.58 -2.43
N GLY A 345 8.46 -7.86 -3.56
CA GLY A 345 9.12 -8.28 -4.79
C GLY A 345 8.45 -9.47 -5.49
N THR A 346 7.16 -9.69 -5.26
CA THR A 346 6.39 -10.78 -5.86
C THR A 346 6.58 -10.83 -7.38
N ILE A 347 6.52 -9.68 -8.06
CA ILE A 347 6.65 -9.66 -9.52
C ILE A 347 8.07 -10.00 -9.99
N ASN A 348 9.12 -9.59 -9.26
CA ASN A 348 10.48 -10.06 -9.59
C ASN A 348 10.63 -11.57 -9.36
N PHE A 349 9.98 -12.12 -8.33
CA PHE A 349 9.94 -13.55 -8.09
C PHE A 349 9.23 -14.30 -9.23
N ILE A 350 8.03 -13.88 -9.63
CA ILE A 350 7.26 -14.45 -10.74
C ILE A 350 8.05 -14.37 -12.06
N ASN A 351 8.62 -13.22 -12.37
CA ASN A 351 9.46 -13.04 -13.56
C ASN A 351 10.73 -13.91 -13.51
N SER A 352 11.31 -14.12 -12.32
CA SER A 352 12.46 -15.01 -12.14
C SER A 352 12.07 -16.47 -12.35
N LEU A 353 10.95 -16.91 -11.81
CA LEU A 353 10.43 -18.26 -12.07
C LEU A 353 10.13 -18.47 -13.56
N ALA A 354 9.51 -17.48 -14.23
CA ALA A 354 9.27 -17.55 -15.67
C ALA A 354 10.57 -17.68 -16.47
N SER A 355 11.60 -16.92 -16.09
CA SER A 355 12.91 -16.97 -16.74
C SER A 355 13.61 -18.31 -16.51
N ILE A 356 13.64 -18.82 -15.28
CA ILE A 356 14.23 -20.12 -14.94
C ILE A 356 13.48 -21.23 -15.69
N LYS A 357 12.15 -21.25 -15.59
CA LYS A 357 11.31 -22.25 -16.26
C LYS A 357 11.58 -22.25 -17.77
N LYS A 358 11.55 -21.09 -18.41
CA LYS A 358 11.74 -20.95 -19.86
C LYS A 358 13.12 -21.36 -20.31
N ASN A 359 14.16 -20.79 -19.70
CA ASN A 359 15.53 -20.92 -20.22
C ASN A 359 16.23 -22.21 -19.78
N VAL A 360 15.97 -22.67 -18.53
CA VAL A 360 16.64 -23.85 -17.99
C VAL A 360 15.85 -25.13 -18.26
N TYR A 361 14.57 -25.15 -17.91
CA TYR A 361 13.78 -26.40 -17.93
C TYR A 361 13.08 -26.67 -19.28
N ASP A 362 12.44 -25.65 -19.89
CA ASP A 362 11.72 -25.84 -21.13
C ASP A 362 12.67 -25.85 -22.35
N ASP A 363 13.40 -24.74 -22.56
CA ASP A 363 14.28 -24.56 -23.73
C ASP A 363 15.65 -25.21 -23.56
N LYS A 364 16.07 -25.54 -22.33
CA LYS A 364 17.36 -26.19 -21.99
C LYS A 364 18.57 -25.48 -22.62
N LYS A 365 18.58 -24.14 -22.57
CA LYS A 365 19.65 -23.31 -23.17
C LYS A 365 20.97 -23.43 -22.40
N TYR A 366 20.88 -23.65 -21.10
CA TYR A 366 21.96 -23.84 -20.14
C TYR A 366 21.41 -24.51 -18.88
N THR A 367 22.29 -24.99 -18.02
CA THR A 367 21.93 -25.61 -16.73
C THR A 367 21.53 -24.56 -15.70
N LEU A 368 20.82 -24.99 -14.64
CA LEU A 368 20.53 -24.14 -13.49
C LEU A 368 21.81 -23.58 -12.86
N ALA A 369 22.84 -24.42 -12.70
CA ALA A 369 24.12 -24.01 -12.14
C ALA A 369 24.86 -22.93 -12.96
N GLU A 370 24.74 -22.95 -14.29
CA GLU A 370 25.27 -21.87 -15.15
C GLU A 370 24.51 -20.56 -14.97
N MET A 371 23.19 -20.62 -14.82
CA MET A 371 22.37 -19.45 -14.50
C MET A 371 22.72 -18.89 -13.12
N GLU A 372 22.86 -19.74 -12.13
CA GLU A 372 23.29 -19.37 -10.78
C GLU A 372 24.65 -18.68 -10.78
N ASP A 373 25.66 -19.26 -11.48
CA ASP A 373 26.98 -18.63 -11.61
C ASP A 373 26.90 -17.23 -12.21
N ALA A 374 26.03 -17.04 -13.22
CA ALA A 374 25.82 -15.72 -13.82
C ALA A 374 25.16 -14.73 -12.84
N MET A 375 24.12 -15.14 -12.11
CA MET A 375 23.46 -14.29 -11.11
C MET A 375 24.41 -13.93 -9.96
N TRP A 376 25.18 -14.87 -9.45
CA TRP A 376 26.08 -14.64 -8.34
C TRP A 376 27.26 -13.74 -8.69
N ASN A 377 27.63 -13.69 -9.97
CA ASN A 377 28.59 -12.73 -10.51
C ASN A 377 27.92 -11.46 -11.07
N ASN A 378 26.67 -11.18 -10.67
CA ASN A 378 25.89 -10.03 -11.10
C ASN A 378 25.87 -9.87 -12.64
N PHE A 379 25.80 -10.98 -13.37
CA PHE A 379 25.89 -11.05 -14.83
C PHE A 379 27.12 -10.34 -15.44
N GLY A 380 28.19 -10.17 -14.66
CA GLY A 380 29.39 -9.46 -15.08
C GLY A 380 29.29 -7.94 -15.02
N PHE A 381 28.32 -7.40 -14.32
CA PHE A 381 28.20 -5.95 -14.07
C PHE A 381 28.62 -5.60 -12.63
N LYS A 382 29.08 -4.36 -12.43
CA LYS A 382 29.24 -3.83 -11.07
C LYS A 382 27.88 -3.73 -10.37
N THR A 383 27.88 -3.91 -9.07
CA THR A 383 26.70 -3.74 -8.23
C THR A 383 26.30 -2.28 -8.11
N ALA A 384 25.05 -2.01 -7.72
CA ALA A 384 24.60 -0.66 -7.42
C ALA A 384 25.41 0.01 -6.29
N PHE A 385 25.94 -0.76 -5.36
CA PHE A 385 26.79 -0.25 -4.26
C PHE A 385 28.18 0.20 -4.73
N GLU A 386 28.76 -0.51 -5.70
CA GLU A 386 30.08 -0.14 -6.26
C GLU A 386 29.99 1.12 -7.13
N THR A 387 28.87 1.32 -7.82
CA THR A 387 28.70 2.46 -8.74
C THR A 387 28.00 3.66 -8.08
N GLY A 388 27.28 3.47 -6.98
CA GLY A 388 26.36 4.44 -6.40
C GLY A 388 25.16 4.78 -7.32
N VAL A 389 24.92 3.96 -8.35
CA VAL A 389 23.84 4.12 -9.33
C VAL A 389 22.87 2.94 -9.18
N PHE A 390 21.63 3.25 -8.81
CA PHE A 390 20.58 2.25 -8.56
C PHE A 390 19.64 2.07 -9.76
N SER A 391 19.80 2.87 -10.79
CA SER A 391 18.99 2.82 -11.99
C SER A 391 19.34 1.60 -12.86
N PRO A 392 18.35 0.76 -13.24
CA PRO A 392 18.59 -0.47 -14.02
C PRO A 392 19.13 -0.23 -15.44
N ASP A 393 18.98 0.99 -15.98
CA ASP A 393 19.47 1.36 -17.33
C ASP A 393 20.95 1.75 -17.35
N ARG A 394 21.56 1.96 -16.20
CA ARG A 394 22.94 2.37 -16.07
C ARG A 394 23.78 1.23 -15.52
N ARG A 395 24.38 0.47 -16.43
CA ARG A 395 25.20 -0.70 -16.14
C ARG A 395 26.65 -0.40 -16.45
N GLU A 396 27.52 -0.72 -15.53
CA GLU A 396 28.96 -0.67 -15.74
C GLU A 396 29.49 -2.08 -15.83
N ALA A 397 29.92 -2.48 -17.04
CA ALA A 397 30.43 -3.82 -17.30
C ALA A 397 31.80 -4.04 -16.65
N THR A 398 32.02 -5.23 -16.12
CA THR A 398 33.34 -5.74 -15.73
C THR A 398 33.96 -6.51 -16.88
N GLU A 399 35.21 -6.97 -16.73
CA GLU A 399 35.89 -7.85 -17.70
C GLU A 399 35.15 -9.19 -17.91
N ASN A 400 34.32 -9.62 -16.95
CA ASN A 400 33.53 -10.85 -17.00
C ASN A 400 32.18 -10.69 -17.75
N ALA A 401 31.77 -9.49 -18.12
CA ALA A 401 30.48 -9.28 -18.78
C ALA A 401 30.30 -10.14 -20.05
N PRO A 402 31.30 -10.31 -20.93
CA PRO A 402 31.15 -11.15 -22.12
C PRO A 402 30.85 -12.62 -21.81
N LYS A 403 31.32 -13.15 -20.67
CA LYS A 403 31.06 -14.53 -20.23
C LYS A 403 29.55 -14.76 -19.98
N TYR A 404 28.86 -13.76 -19.43
CA TYR A 404 27.48 -13.88 -18.98
C TYR A 404 26.47 -13.21 -19.89
N GLU A 405 26.90 -12.53 -20.98
CA GLU A 405 26.06 -11.72 -21.86
C GLU A 405 24.84 -12.50 -22.40
N LYS A 406 25.07 -13.74 -22.85
CA LYS A 406 23.98 -14.57 -23.38
C LYS A 406 22.93 -14.87 -22.31
N ILE A 407 23.36 -15.31 -21.11
CA ILE A 407 22.43 -15.65 -20.01
C ILE A 407 21.69 -14.39 -19.56
N PHE A 408 22.39 -13.27 -19.42
CA PHE A 408 21.78 -11.99 -19.05
C PHE A 408 20.70 -11.56 -20.05
N ASN A 409 21.01 -11.60 -21.35
CA ASN A 409 20.05 -11.23 -22.38
C ASN A 409 18.83 -12.19 -22.41
N ASP A 410 19.05 -13.49 -22.23
CA ASP A 410 17.96 -14.46 -22.10
C ASP A 410 17.09 -14.18 -20.88
N CYS A 411 17.66 -13.82 -19.73
CA CYS A 411 16.95 -13.43 -18.52
C CYS A 411 16.11 -12.16 -18.72
N VAL A 412 16.68 -11.12 -19.31
CA VAL A 412 15.99 -9.85 -19.59
C VAL A 412 14.84 -10.05 -20.58
N ASN A 413 15.05 -10.88 -21.62
CA ASN A 413 14.07 -11.11 -22.69
C ASN A 413 13.09 -12.27 -22.40
N ALA A 414 13.23 -12.96 -21.27
CA ALA A 414 12.26 -13.97 -20.85
C ALA A 414 10.87 -13.32 -20.68
N PRO A 415 9.77 -14.07 -20.79
CA PRO A 415 8.41 -13.56 -20.56
C PRO A 415 8.32 -12.79 -19.24
N LYS A 416 7.59 -11.66 -19.25
CA LYS A 416 7.44 -10.76 -18.10
C LYS A 416 5.98 -10.47 -17.81
N TYR A 417 5.65 -10.40 -16.54
CA TYR A 417 4.36 -9.93 -16.05
C TYR A 417 4.03 -8.53 -16.56
N GLY A 418 2.74 -8.27 -16.76
CA GLY A 418 2.22 -6.99 -17.21
C GLY A 418 2.01 -6.91 -18.73
N ASN A 419 2.17 -8.02 -19.44
CA ASN A 419 2.05 -8.09 -20.91
C ASN A 419 0.89 -8.96 -21.41
N ALA A 420 -0.01 -9.41 -20.53
CA ALA A 420 -1.07 -10.37 -20.83
C ALA A 420 -0.52 -11.67 -21.45
N ASP A 421 0.61 -12.14 -20.95
CA ASP A 421 1.25 -13.36 -21.39
C ASP A 421 0.81 -14.53 -20.51
N PRO A 422 0.02 -15.49 -21.02
CA PRO A 422 -0.47 -16.62 -20.23
C PRO A 422 0.65 -17.47 -19.61
N TYR A 423 1.85 -17.46 -20.19
CA TYR A 423 2.98 -18.20 -19.64
C TYR A 423 3.40 -17.67 -18.27
N VAL A 424 3.45 -16.35 -18.10
CA VAL A 424 3.82 -15.70 -16.84
C VAL A 424 2.61 -15.57 -15.92
N ASP A 425 1.46 -15.20 -16.47
CA ASP A 425 0.24 -14.99 -15.69
C ASP A 425 -0.20 -16.28 -14.99
N SER A 426 0.01 -17.47 -15.62
CA SER A 426 -0.25 -18.77 -14.96
C SER A 426 0.68 -19.06 -13.79
N ILE A 427 1.91 -18.55 -13.80
CA ILE A 427 2.85 -18.68 -12.66
C ILE A 427 2.39 -17.81 -11.48
N LEU A 428 1.82 -16.63 -11.75
CA LEU A 428 1.23 -15.80 -10.71
C LEU A 428 -0.01 -16.48 -10.11
N VAL A 429 -0.87 -17.08 -10.91
CA VAL A 429 -2.03 -17.84 -10.42
C VAL A 429 -1.57 -19.02 -9.55
N ASP A 430 -0.60 -19.81 -10.01
CA ASP A 430 -0.02 -20.92 -9.22
C ASP A 430 0.58 -20.44 -7.89
N TYR A 431 1.24 -19.27 -7.89
CA TYR A 431 1.75 -18.65 -6.65
C TYR A 431 0.62 -18.36 -5.66
N GLU A 432 -0.45 -17.69 -6.09
CA GLU A 432 -1.59 -17.37 -5.24
C GLU A 432 -2.27 -18.65 -4.71
N ASP A 433 -2.46 -19.65 -5.57
CA ASP A 433 -3.07 -20.93 -5.21
C ASP A 433 -2.22 -21.72 -4.19
N ARG A 434 -0.89 -21.63 -4.24
CA ARG A 434 0.00 -22.28 -3.26
C ARG A 434 0.12 -21.49 -1.96
N MET A 435 0.08 -20.16 -2.02
CA MET A 435 0.25 -19.32 -0.85
C MET A 435 -0.98 -19.29 0.05
N LEU A 436 -2.17 -19.22 -0.54
CA LEU A 436 -3.40 -19.03 0.21
C LEU A 436 -3.67 -20.12 1.25
N PRO A 437 -3.59 -21.44 0.94
CA PRO A 437 -3.79 -22.49 1.96
C PRO A 437 -2.82 -22.34 3.13
N LYS A 438 -1.55 -22.01 2.87
CA LYS A 438 -0.55 -21.82 3.91
C LYS A 438 -0.91 -20.68 4.85
N MET A 439 -1.44 -19.56 4.33
CA MET A 439 -1.92 -18.45 5.17
C MET A 439 -3.13 -18.86 6.01
N LEU A 440 -4.06 -19.60 5.43
CA LEU A 440 -5.28 -20.05 6.13
C LEU A 440 -4.99 -21.07 7.24
N GLU A 441 -3.86 -21.75 7.23
CA GLU A 441 -3.42 -22.68 8.29
C GLU A 441 -2.77 -21.96 9.47
N LEU A 442 -2.14 -20.81 9.26
CA LEU A 442 -1.48 -20.05 10.31
C LEU A 442 -2.48 -19.43 11.28
N ARG A 443 -2.08 -19.29 12.53
CA ARG A 443 -2.89 -18.68 13.59
C ARG A 443 -2.09 -17.63 14.34
N SER A 444 -2.69 -16.46 14.50
CA SER A 444 -2.17 -15.42 15.37
C SER A 444 -2.26 -15.81 16.85
N TYR A 445 -1.62 -15.07 17.74
CA TYR A 445 -1.71 -15.25 19.19
C TYR A 445 -3.15 -15.15 19.73
N MET A 446 -4.08 -14.54 18.97
CA MET A 446 -5.51 -14.50 19.27
C MET A 446 -6.30 -15.66 18.66
N GLY A 447 -5.63 -16.64 18.02
CA GLY A 447 -6.27 -17.78 17.37
C GLY A 447 -6.93 -17.45 16.01
N LYS A 448 -6.66 -16.27 15.45
CA LYS A 448 -7.24 -15.81 14.18
C LYS A 448 -6.35 -16.17 12.99
N GLN A 449 -6.95 -16.33 11.81
CA GLN A 449 -6.25 -16.66 10.58
C GLN A 449 -5.38 -15.52 10.09
N TYR A 450 -4.28 -15.86 9.42
CA TYR A 450 -3.49 -14.92 8.62
C TYR A 450 -4.20 -14.60 7.30
N TYR A 451 -3.82 -13.51 6.67
CA TYR A 451 -4.22 -13.18 5.31
C TYR A 451 -3.04 -12.64 4.49
N MET A 452 -3.14 -12.82 3.19
CA MET A 452 -2.17 -12.28 2.26
C MET A 452 -2.39 -10.78 2.04
N CYS A 453 -1.29 -10.06 1.83
CA CYS A 453 -1.29 -8.67 1.42
C CYS A 453 -0.18 -8.47 0.38
N GLN A 454 -0.56 -8.12 -0.84
CA GLN A 454 0.37 -7.81 -1.91
C GLN A 454 0.72 -6.32 -1.87
N ILE A 455 1.57 -5.97 -0.91
CA ILE A 455 2.02 -4.61 -0.66
C ILE A 455 3.49 -4.62 -0.25
N SER A 456 4.23 -3.61 -0.59
CA SER A 456 5.65 -3.51 -0.21
C SER A 456 5.96 -2.33 0.68
N VAL A 457 5.03 -1.39 0.84
CA VAL A 457 5.31 -0.08 1.44
C VAL A 457 6.55 0.54 0.74
N SER A 458 7.64 0.72 1.43
CA SER A 458 8.96 1.11 0.87
C SER A 458 10.01 0.00 0.99
N THR A 459 9.62 -1.19 1.50
CA THR A 459 10.57 -2.29 1.76
C THR A 459 11.14 -2.91 0.49
N HIS A 460 10.53 -2.66 -0.69
CA HIS A 460 11.10 -3.06 -1.99
C HIS A 460 12.52 -2.50 -2.20
N GLY A 461 12.84 -1.32 -1.64
CA GLY A 461 14.18 -0.76 -1.65
C GLY A 461 15.17 -1.58 -0.82
N PRO A 462 15.07 -1.63 0.52
CA PRO A 462 15.98 -2.37 1.37
C PRO A 462 15.98 -3.88 1.12
N GLN A 463 14.86 -4.49 0.79
CA GLN A 463 14.79 -5.91 0.42
C GLN A 463 15.53 -6.20 -0.90
N GLY A 464 15.39 -5.32 -1.88
CA GLY A 464 16.16 -5.39 -3.11
C GLY A 464 17.67 -5.24 -2.86
N ALA A 465 18.04 -4.33 -1.95
CA ALA A 465 19.44 -4.07 -1.59
C ALA A 465 20.16 -5.28 -0.97
N ILE A 466 19.46 -6.11 -0.20
CA ILE A 466 20.05 -7.31 0.42
C ILE A 466 20.02 -8.55 -0.46
N THR A 467 19.44 -8.47 -1.67
CA THR A 467 19.29 -9.60 -2.59
C THR A 467 20.27 -9.49 -3.74
N LEU A 468 20.94 -10.58 -4.08
CA LEU A 468 21.81 -10.69 -5.23
C LEU A 468 21.03 -10.50 -6.54
N ALA A 469 21.70 -10.54 -7.68
CA ALA A 469 21.01 -10.48 -8.96
C ALA A 469 19.98 -11.62 -9.09
N THR A 470 18.88 -11.34 -9.78
CA THR A 470 17.76 -12.28 -9.91
C THR A 470 17.59 -12.75 -11.34
N ALA A 471 16.99 -13.93 -11.54
CA ALA A 471 16.87 -14.57 -12.85
C ALA A 471 15.99 -13.80 -13.86
N ASP A 472 15.26 -12.77 -13.42
CA ASP A 472 14.55 -11.86 -14.30
C ASP A 472 15.43 -10.76 -14.95
N GLY A 473 16.72 -10.73 -14.61
CA GLY A 473 17.70 -9.75 -15.09
C GLY A 473 17.90 -8.53 -14.19
N ARG A 474 17.28 -8.48 -12.99
CA ARG A 474 17.53 -7.45 -11.97
C ARG A 474 18.96 -7.59 -11.42
N LEU A 475 19.68 -6.49 -11.31
CA LEU A 475 21.05 -6.47 -10.79
C LEU A 475 21.08 -6.37 -9.26
N CYS A 476 22.18 -6.87 -8.67
CA CYS A 476 22.42 -6.80 -7.23
C CYS A 476 22.42 -5.35 -6.72
N GLY A 477 21.71 -5.11 -5.62
CA GLY A 477 21.62 -3.82 -4.96
C GLY A 477 20.56 -2.88 -5.52
N THR A 478 19.91 -3.20 -6.65
CA THR A 478 18.76 -2.42 -7.15
C THR A 478 17.48 -2.81 -6.42
N THR A 479 16.49 -1.92 -6.44
CA THR A 479 15.18 -2.17 -5.82
C THR A 479 14.44 -3.34 -6.49
N TYR A 480 13.49 -3.94 -5.79
CA TYR A 480 12.46 -4.75 -6.43
C TYR A 480 11.45 -3.87 -7.17
N ALA A 481 10.54 -4.48 -7.94
CA ALA A 481 9.32 -3.83 -8.39
C ALA A 481 8.54 -3.31 -7.18
N ASP A 482 8.03 -2.10 -7.29
CA ASP A 482 7.29 -1.45 -6.22
C ASP A 482 5.92 -2.08 -5.97
N ALA A 483 5.31 -1.73 -4.86
CA ALA A 483 3.92 -2.03 -4.55
C ALA A 483 3.52 -3.52 -4.52
N SER A 484 4.41 -4.42 -4.86
CA SER A 484 4.27 -5.89 -4.98
C SER A 484 3.44 -6.41 -6.16
N MET A 485 2.59 -5.58 -6.79
CA MET A 485 1.84 -5.94 -8.01
C MET A 485 2.11 -5.00 -9.18
N SER A 486 2.96 -3.99 -9.01
CA SER A 486 3.45 -3.20 -10.15
C SER A 486 4.38 -4.05 -11.03
N PRO A 487 4.39 -3.83 -12.35
CA PRO A 487 5.36 -4.49 -13.22
C PRO A 487 6.79 -4.10 -12.84
N ALA A 488 7.74 -4.98 -13.08
CA ALA A 488 9.15 -4.61 -12.97
C ALA A 488 9.44 -3.44 -13.94
N PRO A 489 10.31 -2.49 -13.54
CA PRO A 489 10.49 -1.26 -14.31
C PRO A 489 10.77 -1.51 -15.80
N ASN A 490 10.00 -0.88 -16.67
CA ASN A 490 10.10 -0.99 -18.15
C ASN A 490 9.93 -2.41 -18.73
N THR A 491 9.23 -3.33 -18.05
CA THR A 491 8.98 -4.68 -18.59
C THR A 491 7.61 -4.85 -19.22
N ASP A 492 6.65 -4.01 -18.92
CA ASP A 492 5.27 -3.99 -19.43
C ASP A 492 5.20 -3.23 -20.76
N LYS A 493 5.38 -3.94 -21.87
CA LYS A 493 5.54 -3.37 -23.22
C LYS A 493 4.24 -3.32 -24.04
N ASN A 494 3.21 -4.07 -23.62
CA ASN A 494 2.00 -4.27 -24.41
C ASN A 494 0.86 -3.30 -24.06
N GLY A 495 1.18 -2.21 -23.32
CA GLY A 495 0.25 -1.16 -22.95
C GLY A 495 -0.55 -1.46 -21.68
N ILE A 496 -1.25 -0.44 -21.17
CA ILE A 496 -1.91 -0.48 -19.86
C ILE A 496 -3.02 -1.55 -19.77
N TYR A 497 -3.71 -1.85 -20.86
CA TYR A 497 -4.75 -2.88 -20.85
C TYR A 497 -4.17 -4.29 -20.68
N ALA A 498 -2.99 -4.55 -21.24
CA ALA A 498 -2.29 -5.81 -21.03
C ALA A 498 -1.82 -5.93 -19.56
N LEU A 499 -1.32 -4.83 -18.96
CA LEU A 499 -1.02 -4.78 -17.53
C LEU A 499 -2.26 -5.13 -16.71
N PHE A 500 -3.41 -4.54 -16.99
CA PHE A 500 -4.66 -4.85 -16.29
C PHE A 500 -5.09 -6.32 -16.44
N THR A 501 -4.83 -6.91 -17.61
CA THR A 501 -5.13 -8.32 -17.84
C THR A 501 -4.26 -9.24 -16.97
N SER A 502 -2.95 -8.99 -16.93
CA SER A 502 -2.04 -9.71 -16.04
C SER A 502 -2.39 -9.48 -14.56
N ALA A 503 -2.68 -8.24 -14.16
CA ALA A 503 -2.98 -7.90 -12.78
C ALA A 503 -4.30 -8.50 -12.27
N THR A 504 -5.23 -8.86 -13.15
CA THR A 504 -6.53 -9.43 -12.79
C THR A 504 -6.66 -10.92 -13.17
N CYS A 505 -5.55 -11.64 -13.29
CA CYS A 505 -5.57 -13.06 -13.63
C CYS A 505 -5.95 -13.97 -12.47
N TYR A 506 -5.99 -13.45 -11.24
CA TYR A 506 -6.40 -14.17 -10.02
C TYR A 506 -7.48 -13.38 -9.26
N ASP A 507 -8.13 -14.02 -8.26
CA ASP A 507 -9.18 -13.40 -7.47
C ASP A 507 -8.60 -12.52 -6.35
N HIS A 508 -8.68 -11.21 -6.51
CA HIS A 508 -8.21 -10.24 -5.52
C HIS A 508 -8.95 -10.27 -4.17
N ALA A 509 -10.14 -10.86 -4.10
CA ALA A 509 -10.85 -11.05 -2.82
C ALA A 509 -10.12 -12.03 -1.88
N MET A 510 -9.09 -12.71 -2.36
CA MET A 510 -8.20 -13.56 -1.57
C MET A 510 -7.16 -12.77 -0.76
N CYS A 511 -6.90 -11.53 -1.14
CA CYS A 511 -5.88 -10.68 -0.54
C CYS A 511 -6.49 -9.48 0.18
N GLN A 512 -5.88 -9.07 1.29
CA GLN A 512 -6.25 -7.85 1.99
C GLN A 512 -6.07 -6.61 1.10
N ASN A 513 -5.07 -6.64 0.26
CA ASN A 513 -4.80 -5.64 -0.76
C ASN A 513 -3.90 -6.25 -1.86
N SER A 514 -3.99 -5.67 -3.05
CA SER A 514 -3.12 -5.96 -4.20
C SER A 514 -2.74 -4.63 -4.82
N GLN A 515 -1.60 -4.10 -4.40
CA GLN A 515 -1.18 -2.74 -4.69
C GLN A 515 -0.50 -2.64 -6.07
N MET A 516 -0.96 -1.68 -6.89
CA MET A 516 -0.37 -1.38 -8.20
C MET A 516 -0.19 0.12 -8.42
N ASN A 517 1.00 0.52 -8.85
CA ASN A 517 1.33 1.88 -9.30
C ASN A 517 1.37 1.96 -10.83
N VAL A 518 0.88 3.08 -11.35
CA VAL A 518 0.94 3.40 -12.78
C VAL A 518 1.48 4.82 -12.95
N LYS A 519 2.49 4.99 -13.80
CA LYS A 519 3.01 6.31 -14.16
C LYS A 519 2.46 6.74 -15.52
N ILE A 520 1.79 7.89 -15.56
CA ILE A 520 1.18 8.46 -16.76
C ILE A 520 1.86 9.78 -17.10
N HIS A 521 2.27 9.93 -18.36
CA HIS A 521 2.80 11.21 -18.84
C HIS A 521 1.70 12.29 -18.78
N PRO A 522 1.98 13.51 -18.27
CA PRO A 522 0.96 14.56 -18.13
C PRO A 522 0.22 14.92 -19.43
N THR A 523 0.87 14.75 -20.58
CA THR A 523 0.23 15.02 -21.90
C THR A 523 -0.90 14.05 -22.23
N ALA A 524 -0.81 12.79 -21.77
CA ALA A 524 -1.83 11.77 -22.02
C ALA A 524 -3.19 12.08 -21.36
N VAL A 525 -3.16 12.87 -20.29
CA VAL A 525 -4.36 13.23 -19.50
C VAL A 525 -4.68 14.73 -19.54
N LYS A 526 -4.20 15.45 -20.56
CA LYS A 526 -4.38 16.90 -20.68
C LYS A 526 -5.84 17.29 -21.03
N GLY A 527 -6.29 18.40 -20.43
CA GLY A 527 -7.62 18.99 -20.71
C GLY A 527 -8.79 18.13 -20.17
N THR A 528 -10.01 18.48 -20.56
CA THR A 528 -11.24 17.79 -20.13
C THR A 528 -11.28 16.35 -20.66
N GLN A 529 -10.92 16.14 -21.94
CA GLN A 529 -10.87 14.82 -22.53
C GLN A 529 -9.91 13.89 -21.78
N GLY A 530 -8.74 14.41 -21.34
CA GLY A 530 -7.80 13.65 -20.53
C GLY A 530 -8.36 13.29 -19.16
N THR A 531 -9.26 14.09 -18.57
CA THR A 531 -9.96 13.74 -17.32
C THR A 531 -10.89 12.54 -17.53
N HIS A 532 -11.68 12.54 -18.60
CA HIS A 532 -12.55 11.40 -18.94
C HIS A 532 -11.74 10.15 -19.24
N LYS A 533 -10.65 10.29 -20.02
CA LYS A 533 -9.75 9.17 -20.31
C LYS A 533 -9.19 8.53 -19.04
N LEU A 534 -8.74 9.33 -18.08
CA LEU A 534 -8.23 8.82 -16.81
C LEU A 534 -9.32 8.10 -15.99
N LEU A 535 -10.54 8.66 -15.96
CA LEU A 535 -11.70 8.01 -15.35
C LEU A 535 -11.98 6.65 -16.01
N ASP A 536 -11.99 6.58 -17.33
CA ASP A 536 -12.23 5.34 -18.07
C ASP A 536 -11.14 4.29 -17.82
N VAL A 537 -9.89 4.71 -17.68
CA VAL A 537 -8.74 3.84 -17.37
C VAL A 537 -8.96 3.13 -16.03
N TYR A 538 -9.18 3.87 -14.93
CA TYR A 538 -9.34 3.21 -13.64
C TYR A 538 -10.68 2.46 -13.52
N ARG A 539 -11.75 2.94 -14.15
CA ARG A 539 -13.04 2.23 -14.24
C ARG A 539 -12.90 0.88 -14.94
N ALA A 540 -12.17 0.84 -16.05
CA ALA A 540 -11.90 -0.42 -16.77
C ALA A 540 -11.16 -1.43 -15.89
N TYR A 541 -10.16 -0.98 -15.13
CA TYR A 541 -9.43 -1.85 -14.20
C TYR A 541 -10.33 -2.39 -13.09
N MET A 542 -11.14 -1.52 -12.45
CA MET A 542 -12.07 -1.92 -11.39
C MET A 542 -13.12 -2.93 -11.89
N ARG A 543 -13.66 -2.72 -13.10
CA ARG A 543 -14.61 -3.63 -13.75
C ARG A 543 -14.02 -4.97 -14.15
N LYS A 544 -12.71 -5.04 -14.41
CA LYS A 544 -11.99 -6.31 -14.61
C LYS A 544 -11.77 -7.10 -13.31
N GLY A 545 -12.12 -6.55 -12.16
CA GLY A 545 -11.89 -7.16 -10.85
C GLY A 545 -10.60 -6.72 -10.17
N GLY A 546 -9.91 -5.72 -10.70
CA GLY A 546 -8.74 -5.14 -10.04
C GLY A 546 -9.09 -4.56 -8.69
N PHE A 547 -8.19 -4.66 -7.71
CA PHE A 547 -8.48 -4.24 -6.35
C PHE A 547 -8.05 -2.81 -6.07
N HIS A 548 -6.83 -2.45 -6.46
CA HIS A 548 -6.24 -1.15 -6.15
C HIS A 548 -5.36 -0.64 -7.30
N ILE A 549 -5.48 0.64 -7.61
CA ILE A 549 -4.61 1.35 -8.55
C ILE A 549 -4.34 2.77 -8.05
N GLN A 550 -3.11 3.24 -8.21
CA GLN A 550 -2.72 4.62 -7.92
C GLN A 550 -1.81 5.18 -9.01
N PHE A 551 -1.84 6.50 -9.18
CA PHE A 551 -1.23 7.14 -10.33
C PHE A 551 -0.14 8.14 -9.93
N ASN A 552 0.99 8.09 -10.66
CA ASN A 552 1.94 9.18 -10.77
C ASN A 552 1.72 9.90 -12.10
N VAL A 553 1.18 11.10 -12.08
CA VAL A 553 1.03 11.93 -13.28
C VAL A 553 2.22 12.89 -13.35
N THR A 554 3.33 12.36 -13.85
CA THR A 554 4.61 13.07 -13.97
C THR A 554 5.44 12.46 -15.10
N SER A 555 6.49 13.15 -15.55
CA SER A 555 7.40 12.62 -16.57
C SER A 555 8.76 12.23 -15.98
N SER A 556 9.38 11.21 -16.54
CA SER A 556 10.75 10.83 -16.19
C SER A 556 11.74 12.00 -16.40
N LYS A 557 11.48 12.87 -17.38
CA LYS A 557 12.26 14.09 -17.60
C LYS A 557 12.19 15.02 -16.39
N THR A 558 10.97 15.37 -15.94
CA THR A 558 10.77 16.24 -14.77
C THR A 558 11.42 15.67 -13.52
N LEU A 559 11.27 14.35 -13.30
CA LEU A 559 11.88 13.69 -12.14
C LEU A 559 13.41 13.72 -12.18
N ARG A 560 14.04 13.55 -13.35
CA ARG A 560 15.50 13.68 -13.51
C ARG A 560 15.99 15.12 -13.29
N GLU A 561 15.25 16.11 -13.77
CA GLU A 561 15.54 17.51 -13.52
C GLU A 561 15.44 17.83 -12.02
N ALA A 562 14.40 17.36 -11.36
CA ALA A 562 14.21 17.52 -9.92
C ALA A 562 15.26 16.77 -9.08
N GLN A 563 15.74 15.60 -9.54
CA GLN A 563 16.85 14.88 -8.89
C GLN A 563 18.17 15.67 -9.00
N ALA A 564 18.39 16.35 -10.14
CA ALA A 564 19.59 17.15 -10.36
C ALA A 564 19.55 18.52 -9.64
N LYS A 565 18.35 19.08 -9.42
CA LYS A 565 18.12 20.39 -8.82
C LYS A 565 16.99 20.33 -7.79
N PRO A 566 17.17 19.66 -6.66
CA PRO A 566 16.09 19.41 -5.70
C PRO A 566 15.49 20.70 -5.12
N ASP A 567 16.26 21.75 -4.97
CA ASP A 567 15.79 23.03 -4.42
C ASP A 567 14.77 23.74 -5.30
N ASP A 568 14.81 23.52 -6.64
CA ASP A 568 13.85 24.09 -7.58
C ASP A 568 12.51 23.35 -7.61
N TYR A 569 12.42 22.17 -6.94
CA TYR A 569 11.28 21.25 -7.00
C TYR A 569 10.82 20.79 -5.60
N ARG A 570 10.92 21.65 -4.59
CA ARG A 570 10.60 21.30 -3.20
C ARG A 570 9.15 20.90 -2.97
N ASP A 571 8.23 21.37 -3.80
CA ASP A 571 6.80 21.07 -3.77
C ASP A 571 6.39 19.89 -4.67
N LEU A 572 7.35 19.31 -5.41
CA LEU A 572 7.07 18.13 -6.25
C LEU A 572 6.79 16.93 -5.37
N MET A 573 5.60 16.35 -5.54
CA MET A 573 5.18 15.15 -4.84
C MET A 573 5.13 13.96 -5.78
N VAL A 574 5.38 12.77 -5.24
CA VAL A 574 5.21 11.50 -5.95
C VAL A 574 4.59 10.45 -5.06
N ARG A 575 3.85 9.54 -5.68
CA ARG A 575 3.35 8.34 -5.04
C ARG A 575 4.44 7.28 -5.06
N VAL A 576 4.88 6.86 -3.89
CA VAL A 576 5.93 5.84 -3.75
C VAL A 576 5.31 4.44 -3.81
N ALA A 577 4.74 3.98 -2.71
CA ALA A 577 4.04 2.70 -2.65
C ALA A 577 3.06 2.74 -1.46
N GLY A 578 1.80 3.16 -1.71
CA GLY A 578 0.78 3.32 -0.68
C GLY A 578 0.77 4.68 0.02
N PHE A 579 1.78 5.51 -0.18
CA PHE A 579 1.89 6.84 0.40
C PHE A 579 2.47 7.85 -0.59
N THR A 580 2.24 9.13 -0.35
CA THR A 580 2.77 10.26 -1.10
C THR A 580 3.87 10.95 -0.31
N GLN A 581 4.95 11.35 -0.99
CA GLN A 581 6.06 12.06 -0.36
C GLN A 581 6.62 13.16 -1.27
N TYR A 582 7.25 14.18 -0.67
CA TYR A 582 7.99 15.18 -1.42
C TYR A 582 9.22 14.54 -2.06
N TRP A 583 9.43 14.83 -3.34
CA TRP A 583 10.52 14.24 -4.12
C TRP A 583 11.91 14.45 -3.51
N CYS A 584 12.16 15.65 -2.98
CA CYS A 584 13.44 16.01 -2.37
C CYS A 584 13.74 15.25 -1.05
N GLU A 585 12.74 14.61 -0.45
CA GLU A 585 12.86 13.86 0.81
C GLU A 585 13.02 12.34 0.58
N ILE A 586 12.95 11.90 -0.67
CA ILE A 586 13.07 10.48 -1.03
C ILE A 586 14.53 10.14 -1.31
N GLY A 587 15.00 9.02 -0.75
CA GLY A 587 16.34 8.49 -1.01
C GLY A 587 16.55 8.10 -2.48
N LYS A 588 17.79 8.28 -2.96
CA LYS A 588 18.19 8.06 -4.36
C LYS A 588 17.76 6.70 -4.95
N PRO A 589 17.86 5.55 -4.23
CA PRO A 589 17.43 4.26 -4.79
C PRO A 589 15.96 4.25 -5.23
N ILE A 590 15.07 4.87 -4.44
CA ILE A 590 13.65 4.97 -4.75
C ILE A 590 13.38 6.05 -5.81
N GLN A 591 14.11 7.16 -5.79
CA GLN A 591 14.03 8.15 -6.88
C GLN A 591 14.36 7.50 -8.23
N ASP A 592 15.45 6.76 -8.31
CA ASP A 592 15.86 6.05 -9.52
C ASP A 592 14.79 5.02 -9.96
N GLU A 593 14.18 4.31 -9.01
CA GLU A 593 13.09 3.37 -9.28
C GLU A 593 11.86 4.08 -9.87
N VAL A 594 11.37 5.16 -9.25
CA VAL A 594 10.21 5.92 -9.72
C VAL A 594 10.45 6.53 -11.11
N ILE A 595 11.66 7.05 -11.35
CA ILE A 595 12.06 7.53 -12.68
C ILE A 595 11.92 6.42 -13.71
N PHE A 596 12.30 5.19 -13.35
CA PHE A 596 12.42 4.07 -14.29
C PHE A 596 11.12 3.29 -14.51
N ARG A 597 10.05 3.52 -13.72
CA ARG A 597 8.72 2.94 -13.96
C ARG A 597 8.27 3.21 -15.39
N THR A 598 7.60 2.26 -16.01
CA THR A 598 7.00 2.45 -17.34
C THR A 598 6.12 3.70 -17.35
N GLU A 599 6.31 4.54 -18.35
CA GLU A 599 5.59 5.80 -18.53
C GLU A 599 4.61 5.66 -19.69
N TYR A 600 3.32 5.68 -19.40
CA TYR A 600 2.27 5.61 -20.40
C TYR A 600 1.96 7.01 -20.93
N ASP A 601 2.11 7.22 -22.24
CA ASP A 601 1.98 8.50 -22.93
C ASP A 601 0.79 8.58 -23.92
N SER A 602 0.01 7.50 -24.06
CA SER A 602 -1.13 7.38 -24.98
C SER A 602 -2.33 6.67 -24.35
#